data_f8a0b55f31ae99e0e8e6e6baca4916e9
#
_entry.id   f8a0b55f31ae99e0e8e6e6baca4916e9
#
_cell.length_a   1.000
_cell.length_b   1.000
_cell.length_c   1.000
_cell.angle_alpha   90.00
_cell.angle_beta   90.00
_cell.angle_gamma   90.00
#
_symmetry.space_group_name_H-M   'P 1'
#
loop_
_entity.id
_entity.type
_entity.pdbx_description
1 polymer ?
#
loop_
_entity_poly.entity_id
_entity_poly.type
_entity_poly.pdbx_seq_one_letter_code
_entity_poly.pdbx_strand_id
1 'polypeptide(L)'
;MYSESGIFAVTKNDYYMRLITTNEQLNALLPNIAVTVQGEIPLIDKMAPFLGMAEKWVCDVFTSEPVFDTICSLAEENSLRAATTQIVVYEAFRRALPHLDVILTPNGFGIVSNTNIAPASKERIARLLDTLLENRDAAISQVLSLVPAETGWLSTEQGKFFSATMFPNLEVTLRFPKTSESRWKQYLSIREKAIAIEEFFAAQYLSVELMDVLRSEVQSGQYRSMLHQKICRILQAVEVRCLQSTDPTAWMHFAPPAPEAIAEEHDALFNIVNTIKENPEEFTEWHSSSTAELYNPPVFENKKESKGFWF
;
A
#
# COMPACT_ATOMS: atom_id res chain seq x y z
N MET A 1 -60.12 -14.55 15.60
CA MET A 1 -59.78 -14.61 14.16
C MET A 1 -58.38 -13.97 14.02
N TYR A 2 -57.37 -14.79 14.27
CA TYR A 2 -55.96 -14.40 14.18
C TYR A 2 -55.44 -14.90 12.83
N SER A 3 -55.03 -14.00 11.96
CA SER A 3 -54.39 -14.36 10.71
C SER A 3 -52.89 -14.33 10.88
N GLU A 4 -52.34 -15.48 10.59
CA GLU A 4 -50.92 -15.79 10.46
C GLU A 4 -50.26 -15.04 9.32
N SER A 5 -48.93 -15.14 9.37
CA SER A 5 -47.95 -14.99 8.32
C SER A 5 -47.20 -13.65 8.27
N GLY A 6 -46.32 -13.50 9.26
CA GLY A 6 -45.10 -12.74 9.04
C GLY A 6 -43.93 -13.72 8.86
N ILE A 7 -43.85 -14.36 7.68
CA ILE A 7 -42.65 -15.04 7.24
C ILE A 7 -41.62 -13.94 7.04
N PHE A 8 -40.63 -13.90 7.95
CA PHE A 8 -39.41 -13.16 7.71
C PHE A 8 -38.78 -13.74 6.44
N ALA A 9 -39.01 -13.05 5.33
CA ALA A 9 -38.16 -13.19 4.17
C ALA A 9 -36.75 -12.87 4.64
N VAL A 10 -35.93 -13.90 4.84
CA VAL A 10 -34.49 -13.78 4.89
C VAL A 10 -34.13 -13.17 3.55
N THR A 11 -33.90 -11.86 3.54
CA THR A 11 -33.26 -11.20 2.44
C THR A 11 -31.99 -11.95 2.21
N LYS A 12 -31.92 -12.66 1.06
CA LYS A 12 -30.66 -13.13 0.50
C LYS A 12 -29.72 -11.95 0.60
N ASN A 13 -28.74 -12.03 1.49
CA ASN A 13 -27.62 -11.13 1.50
C ASN A 13 -26.93 -11.39 0.16
N ASP A 14 -27.28 -10.61 -0.84
CA ASP A 14 -26.61 -10.63 -2.14
C ASP A 14 -25.19 -10.14 -1.90
N TYR A 15 -24.31 -11.04 -1.49
CA TYR A 15 -22.88 -10.87 -1.69
C TYR A 15 -22.68 -10.90 -3.20
N TYR A 16 -22.79 -9.73 -3.82
CA TYR A 16 -22.50 -9.54 -5.23
C TYR A 16 -21.03 -9.85 -5.45
N MET A 17 -20.75 -11.06 -5.91
CA MET A 17 -19.44 -11.40 -6.46
C MET A 17 -19.37 -10.78 -7.85
N ARG A 18 -18.48 -9.78 -8.01
CA ARG A 18 -18.38 -8.97 -9.24
C ARG A 18 -17.23 -9.41 -10.14
N LEU A 19 -16.15 -9.90 -9.54
CA LEU A 19 -14.91 -10.25 -10.24
C LEU A 19 -14.83 -11.74 -10.60
N ILE A 20 -15.31 -12.62 -9.72
CA ILE A 20 -15.31 -14.08 -9.89
C ILE A 20 -16.74 -14.58 -9.73
N THR A 21 -17.26 -15.19 -10.78
CA THR A 21 -18.64 -15.70 -10.82
C THR A 21 -18.72 -17.18 -11.17
N THR A 22 -17.63 -17.79 -11.65
CA THR A 22 -17.61 -19.19 -12.07
C THR A 22 -16.48 -19.98 -11.39
N ASN A 23 -16.69 -21.29 -11.30
CA ASN A 23 -15.71 -22.21 -10.72
C ASN A 23 -14.45 -22.35 -11.60
N GLU A 24 -14.59 -22.16 -12.92
CA GLU A 24 -13.49 -22.16 -13.89
C GLU A 24 -12.54 -20.99 -13.65
N GLN A 25 -13.07 -19.79 -13.42
CA GLN A 25 -12.27 -18.61 -13.08
C GLN A 25 -11.51 -18.80 -11.76
N LEU A 26 -12.18 -19.43 -10.78
CA LEU A 26 -11.55 -19.75 -9.50
C LEU A 26 -10.43 -20.80 -9.67
N ASN A 27 -10.66 -21.84 -10.46
CA ASN A 27 -9.69 -22.90 -10.78
C ASN A 27 -8.44 -22.36 -11.48
N ALA A 28 -8.59 -21.35 -12.32
CA ALA A 28 -7.45 -20.73 -13.01
C ALA A 28 -6.44 -20.10 -12.03
N LEU A 29 -6.93 -19.57 -10.90
CA LEU A 29 -6.11 -18.92 -9.88
C LEU A 29 -5.70 -19.85 -8.72
N LEU A 30 -6.48 -20.91 -8.47
CA LEU A 30 -6.25 -21.91 -7.43
C LEU A 30 -6.15 -23.33 -8.06
N PRO A 31 -5.14 -23.59 -8.88
CA PRO A 31 -5.01 -24.89 -9.56
C PRO A 31 -4.85 -26.01 -8.53
N ASN A 32 -5.47 -27.15 -8.82
CA ASN A 32 -5.51 -28.38 -7.99
C ASN A 32 -6.28 -28.26 -6.65
N ILE A 33 -6.87 -27.10 -6.34
CA ILE A 33 -7.64 -26.91 -5.10
C ILE A 33 -9.14 -27.02 -5.39
N ALA A 34 -9.61 -26.45 -6.50
CA ALA A 34 -11.01 -26.39 -6.86
C ALA A 34 -11.43 -27.56 -7.75
N VAL A 35 -11.02 -28.80 -7.41
CA VAL A 35 -11.48 -30.00 -8.14
C VAL A 35 -12.94 -30.22 -7.82
N THR A 36 -13.79 -30.17 -8.85
CA THR A 36 -15.22 -30.46 -8.71
C THR A 36 -15.41 -31.96 -8.59
N VAL A 37 -15.86 -32.44 -7.44
CA VAL A 37 -16.26 -33.81 -7.21
C VAL A 37 -17.78 -33.93 -7.49
N GLN A 38 -18.17 -34.92 -8.26
CA GLN A 38 -19.58 -35.12 -8.61
C GLN A 38 -20.42 -35.35 -7.34
N GLY A 39 -21.44 -34.53 -7.13
CA GLY A 39 -22.33 -34.57 -5.97
C GLY A 39 -21.90 -33.71 -4.78
N GLU A 40 -20.77 -33.02 -4.85
CA GLU A 40 -20.37 -32.02 -3.85
C GLU A 40 -20.76 -30.60 -4.26
N ILE A 41 -20.95 -29.73 -3.26
CA ILE A 41 -21.17 -28.30 -3.46
C ILE A 41 -19.88 -27.71 -4.10
N PRO A 42 -19.97 -26.99 -5.23
CA PRO A 42 -18.83 -26.33 -5.84
C PRO A 42 -18.06 -25.45 -4.88
N LEU A 43 -16.74 -25.38 -5.03
CA LEU A 43 -15.89 -24.58 -4.14
C LEU A 43 -16.30 -23.09 -4.16
N ILE A 44 -16.70 -22.58 -5.33
CA ILE A 44 -17.15 -21.19 -5.44
C ILE A 44 -18.34 -20.87 -4.54
N ASP A 45 -19.31 -21.80 -4.41
CA ASP A 45 -20.47 -21.60 -3.54
C ASP A 45 -20.07 -21.60 -2.06
N LYS A 46 -19.08 -22.43 -1.68
CA LYS A 46 -18.51 -22.44 -0.34
C LYS A 46 -17.71 -21.18 -0.04
N MET A 47 -17.11 -20.59 -1.06
CA MET A 47 -16.29 -19.39 -0.97
C MET A 47 -17.07 -18.08 -1.13
N ALA A 48 -18.29 -18.10 -1.62
CA ALA A 48 -19.07 -16.89 -1.93
C ALA A 48 -19.08 -15.83 -0.80
N PRO A 49 -19.30 -16.17 0.48
CA PRO A 49 -19.25 -15.19 1.56
C PRO A 49 -17.87 -14.55 1.71
N PHE A 50 -16.81 -15.31 1.54
CA PHE A 50 -15.42 -14.85 1.68
C PHE A 50 -14.99 -14.01 0.47
N LEU A 51 -15.46 -14.34 -0.73
CA LEU A 51 -15.25 -13.53 -1.95
C LEU A 51 -15.88 -12.15 -1.78
N GLY A 52 -17.14 -12.06 -1.36
CA GLY A 52 -17.79 -10.77 -1.09
C GLY A 52 -17.08 -9.95 0.00
N MET A 53 -16.61 -10.61 1.07
CA MET A 53 -15.82 -9.94 2.10
C MET A 53 -14.46 -9.43 1.58
N ALA A 54 -13.81 -10.18 0.68
CA ALA A 54 -12.55 -9.79 0.10
C ALA A 54 -12.72 -8.65 -0.92
N GLU A 55 -13.78 -8.67 -1.76
CA GLU A 55 -14.12 -7.56 -2.65
C GLU A 55 -14.37 -6.27 -1.85
N LYS A 56 -15.17 -6.37 -0.79
CA LYS A 56 -15.38 -5.22 0.09
C LYS A 56 -14.08 -4.70 0.70
N TRP A 57 -13.21 -5.57 1.16
CA TRP A 57 -11.91 -5.18 1.71
C TRP A 57 -11.05 -4.47 0.66
N VAL A 58 -11.01 -4.98 -0.59
CA VAL A 58 -10.27 -4.31 -1.68
C VAL A 58 -10.84 -2.93 -1.96
N CYS A 59 -12.16 -2.83 -2.00
CA CYS A 59 -12.87 -1.57 -2.20
C CYS A 59 -12.54 -0.55 -1.12
N ASP A 60 -12.67 -0.95 0.14
CA ASP A 60 -12.48 -0.07 1.31
C ASP A 60 -11.01 0.36 1.48
N VAL A 61 -10.05 -0.49 1.10
CA VAL A 61 -8.62 -0.26 1.41
C VAL A 61 -7.84 0.28 0.21
N PHE A 62 -8.11 -0.17 -1.03
CA PHE A 62 -7.23 0.12 -2.17
C PHE A 62 -7.87 0.98 -3.26
N THR A 63 -9.20 0.87 -3.49
CA THR A 63 -9.77 1.44 -4.71
C THR A 63 -10.85 2.51 -4.49
N SER A 64 -11.72 2.40 -3.53
CA SER A 64 -13.07 3.03 -3.40
C SER A 64 -14.13 2.34 -4.27
N GLU A 65 -15.42 2.51 -3.93
CA GLU A 65 -16.53 1.87 -4.66
C GLU A 65 -16.60 2.27 -6.14
N PRO A 66 -16.57 3.57 -6.52
CA PRO A 66 -16.66 3.95 -7.93
C PRO A 66 -15.49 3.44 -8.77
N VAL A 67 -14.27 3.41 -8.22
CA VAL A 67 -13.09 2.90 -8.92
C VAL A 67 -13.16 1.38 -9.05
N PHE A 68 -13.65 0.69 -8.01
CA PHE A 68 -13.83 -0.76 -8.06
C PHE A 68 -14.88 -1.16 -9.11
N ASP A 69 -16.00 -0.42 -9.23
CA ASP A 69 -17.00 -0.62 -10.28
C ASP A 69 -16.39 -0.47 -11.67
N THR A 70 -15.55 0.57 -11.85
CA THR A 70 -14.80 0.75 -13.09
C THR A 70 -13.92 -0.46 -13.38
N ILE A 71 -13.15 -0.93 -12.41
CA ILE A 71 -12.27 -2.11 -12.56
C ILE A 71 -13.10 -3.36 -12.94
N CYS A 72 -14.25 -3.57 -12.32
CA CYS A 72 -15.13 -4.69 -12.65
C CYS A 72 -15.65 -4.65 -14.10
N SER A 73 -15.75 -3.45 -14.70
CA SER A 73 -16.20 -3.25 -16.08
C SER A 73 -15.10 -3.45 -17.14
N LEU A 74 -13.82 -3.48 -16.73
CA LEU A 74 -12.70 -3.73 -17.64
C LEU A 74 -12.75 -5.16 -18.22
N ALA A 75 -12.06 -5.39 -19.33
CA ALA A 75 -11.89 -6.74 -19.87
C ALA A 75 -11.12 -7.66 -18.89
N GLU A 76 -11.37 -8.96 -18.90
CA GLU A 76 -10.71 -9.91 -17.98
C GLU A 76 -9.19 -9.93 -18.14
N GLU A 77 -8.69 -9.68 -19.37
CA GLU A 77 -7.26 -9.62 -19.69
C GLU A 77 -6.60 -8.30 -19.24
N ASN A 78 -7.37 -7.32 -18.78
CA ASN A 78 -6.82 -6.07 -18.29
C ASN A 78 -5.99 -6.32 -17.04
N SER A 79 -4.75 -5.81 -17.02
CA SER A 79 -3.77 -6.06 -15.94
C SER A 79 -4.26 -5.60 -14.57
N LEU A 80 -4.98 -4.46 -14.49
CA LEU A 80 -5.51 -3.96 -13.23
C LEU A 80 -6.64 -4.85 -12.72
N ARG A 81 -7.59 -5.25 -13.60
CA ARG A 81 -8.66 -6.17 -13.24
C ARG A 81 -8.10 -7.52 -12.82
N ALA A 82 -7.16 -8.08 -13.57
CA ALA A 82 -6.52 -9.36 -13.26
C ALA A 82 -5.82 -9.34 -11.89
N ALA A 83 -5.03 -8.30 -11.60
CA ALA A 83 -4.37 -8.14 -10.30
C ALA A 83 -5.38 -7.97 -9.16
N THR A 84 -6.45 -7.18 -9.37
CA THR A 84 -7.51 -7.00 -8.38
C THR A 84 -8.23 -8.32 -8.09
N THR A 85 -8.52 -9.10 -9.13
CA THR A 85 -9.12 -10.44 -9.03
C THR A 85 -8.22 -11.38 -8.21
N GLN A 86 -6.90 -11.34 -8.43
CA GLN A 86 -5.94 -12.13 -7.66
C GLN A 86 -5.97 -11.78 -6.17
N ILE A 87 -6.01 -10.49 -5.81
CA ILE A 87 -6.13 -10.08 -4.40
C ILE A 87 -7.38 -10.69 -3.77
N VAL A 88 -8.51 -10.54 -4.45
CA VAL A 88 -9.82 -11.03 -3.96
C VAL A 88 -9.79 -12.54 -3.75
N VAL A 89 -9.31 -13.30 -4.72
CA VAL A 89 -9.29 -14.77 -4.64
C VAL A 89 -8.35 -15.26 -3.55
N TYR A 90 -7.12 -14.76 -3.50
CA TYR A 90 -6.14 -15.20 -2.49
C TYR A 90 -6.55 -14.82 -1.08
N GLU A 91 -7.10 -13.62 -0.88
CA GLU A 91 -7.58 -13.20 0.43
C GLU A 91 -8.84 -13.98 0.84
N ALA A 92 -9.80 -14.20 -0.07
CA ALA A 92 -11.00 -14.98 0.18
C ALA A 92 -10.65 -16.43 0.57
N PHE A 93 -9.76 -17.07 -0.21
CA PHE A 93 -9.35 -18.45 0.07
C PHE A 93 -8.58 -18.57 1.39
N ARG A 94 -7.68 -17.64 1.67
CA ARG A 94 -6.99 -17.56 2.97
C ARG A 94 -7.96 -17.48 4.14
N ARG A 95 -9.02 -16.69 4.02
CA ARG A 95 -10.08 -16.57 5.05
C ARG A 95 -10.95 -17.81 5.13
N ALA A 96 -11.23 -18.46 4.01
CA ALA A 96 -12.07 -19.65 3.94
C ALA A 96 -11.38 -20.90 4.51
N LEU A 97 -10.04 -21.01 4.40
CA LEU A 97 -9.28 -22.21 4.77
C LEU A 97 -9.63 -22.78 6.15
N PRO A 98 -9.68 -22.02 7.24
CA PRO A 98 -10.06 -22.54 8.56
C PRO A 98 -11.49 -23.09 8.63
N HIS A 99 -12.38 -22.62 7.75
CA HIS A 99 -13.78 -23.04 7.69
C HIS A 99 -14.00 -24.25 6.77
N LEU A 100 -13.08 -24.49 5.84
CA LEU A 100 -13.15 -25.64 4.93
C LEU A 100 -12.62 -26.93 5.56
N ASP A 101 -11.76 -26.81 6.58
CA ASP A 101 -11.12 -27.95 7.27
C ASP A 101 -11.96 -28.48 8.45
N VAL A 102 -12.96 -27.73 8.91
CA VAL A 102 -13.74 -28.04 10.11
C VAL A 102 -15.21 -28.17 9.79
N ILE A 103 -15.81 -29.31 10.17
CA ILE A 103 -17.26 -29.54 10.08
C ILE A 103 -17.89 -29.53 11.46
N LEU A 104 -18.98 -28.77 11.62
CA LEU A 104 -19.81 -28.84 12.81
C LEU A 104 -20.70 -30.08 12.76
N THR A 105 -20.55 -30.96 13.72
CA THR A 105 -21.39 -32.15 13.92
C THR A 105 -22.26 -32.00 15.15
N PRO A 106 -23.32 -32.78 15.33
CA PRO A 106 -24.12 -32.74 16.55
C PRO A 106 -23.33 -32.98 17.85
N ASN A 107 -22.17 -33.64 17.75
CA ASN A 107 -21.29 -33.96 18.87
C ASN A 107 -20.07 -33.03 18.99
N GLY A 108 -19.99 -31.95 18.21
CA GLY A 108 -18.87 -30.99 18.21
C GLY A 108 -18.20 -30.85 16.86
N PHE A 109 -16.99 -30.30 16.86
CA PHE A 109 -16.22 -30.12 15.60
C PHE A 109 -15.54 -31.40 15.19
N GLY A 110 -15.68 -31.73 13.91
CA GLY A 110 -15.00 -32.85 13.24
C GLY A 110 -14.12 -32.38 12.08
N ILE A 111 -13.19 -33.20 11.65
CA ILE A 111 -12.39 -33.00 10.45
C ILE A 111 -12.91 -33.93 9.34
N VAL A 112 -12.81 -33.48 8.08
CA VAL A 112 -13.12 -34.35 6.93
C VAL A 112 -12.02 -35.41 6.82
N SER A 113 -12.37 -36.65 7.05
CA SER A 113 -11.49 -37.79 6.79
C SER A 113 -12.30 -38.88 6.09
N ASN A 114 -11.80 -39.35 4.97
CA ASN A 114 -12.34 -40.52 4.31
C ASN A 114 -11.22 -41.54 4.06
N THR A 115 -11.58 -42.74 3.65
CA THR A 115 -10.64 -43.86 3.44
C THR A 115 -9.52 -43.59 2.40
N ASN A 116 -9.69 -42.58 1.55
CA ASN A 116 -8.80 -42.29 0.44
C ASN A 116 -8.02 -40.95 0.60
N ILE A 117 -8.41 -40.10 1.55
CA ILE A 117 -7.83 -38.78 1.72
C ILE A 117 -7.49 -38.57 3.21
N ALA A 118 -6.20 -38.41 3.50
CA ALA A 118 -5.73 -38.05 4.83
C ALA A 118 -5.73 -36.51 4.98
N PRO A 119 -6.02 -35.96 6.17
CA PRO A 119 -5.90 -34.54 6.46
C PRO A 119 -4.50 -34.01 6.12
N ALA A 120 -4.40 -32.81 5.56
CA ALA A 120 -3.13 -32.17 5.29
C ALA A 120 -2.36 -31.90 6.60
N SER A 121 -1.03 -32.05 6.58
CA SER A 121 -0.23 -31.71 7.76
C SER A 121 -0.22 -30.20 8.01
N LYS A 122 0.00 -29.81 9.27
CA LYS A 122 0.08 -28.38 9.65
C LYS A 122 1.12 -27.62 8.82
N GLU A 123 2.27 -28.25 8.51
CA GLU A 123 3.34 -27.62 7.72
C GLU A 123 2.90 -27.36 6.27
N ARG A 124 2.10 -28.26 5.69
CA ARG A 124 1.57 -28.06 4.31
C ARG A 124 0.56 -26.92 4.29
N ILE A 125 -0.33 -26.85 5.28
CA ILE A 125 -1.29 -25.75 5.41
C ILE A 125 -0.57 -24.43 5.66
N ALA A 126 0.45 -24.41 6.53
CA ALA A 126 1.26 -23.22 6.78
C ALA A 126 1.95 -22.70 5.50
N ARG A 127 2.59 -23.59 4.73
CA ARG A 127 3.19 -23.22 3.44
C ARG A 127 2.17 -22.69 2.43
N LEU A 128 0.99 -23.29 2.39
CA LEU A 128 -0.09 -22.80 1.52
C LEU A 128 -0.52 -21.39 1.93
N LEU A 129 -0.72 -21.14 3.22
CA LEU A 129 -1.05 -19.81 3.74
C LEU A 129 0.03 -18.78 3.43
N ASP A 130 1.31 -19.13 3.60
CA ASP A 130 2.44 -18.26 3.26
C ASP A 130 2.44 -17.92 1.77
N THR A 131 2.25 -18.92 0.91
CA THR A 131 2.18 -18.72 -0.55
C THR A 131 1.00 -17.82 -0.94
N LEU A 132 -0.17 -18.02 -0.33
CA LEU A 132 -1.34 -17.17 -0.57
C LEU A 132 -1.08 -15.71 -0.15
N LEU A 133 -0.42 -15.50 0.98
CA LEU A 133 -0.04 -14.17 1.44
C LEU A 133 0.98 -13.52 0.49
N GLU A 134 1.99 -14.25 0.04
CA GLU A 134 2.99 -13.73 -0.91
C GLU A 134 2.36 -13.34 -2.25
N ASN A 135 1.50 -14.20 -2.80
CA ASN A 135 0.82 -13.93 -4.06
C ASN A 135 -0.16 -12.75 -3.93
N ARG A 136 -0.91 -12.68 -2.84
CA ARG A 136 -1.80 -11.55 -2.55
C ARG A 136 -1.01 -10.24 -2.45
N ASP A 137 0.07 -10.23 -1.70
CA ASP A 137 0.87 -9.02 -1.46
C ASP A 137 1.58 -8.57 -2.75
N ALA A 138 1.99 -9.50 -3.62
CA ALA A 138 2.47 -9.17 -4.96
C ALA A 138 1.37 -8.53 -5.84
N ALA A 139 0.16 -9.08 -5.80
CA ALA A 139 -0.99 -8.52 -6.51
C ALA A 139 -1.39 -7.14 -5.97
N ILE A 140 -1.31 -6.91 -4.65
CA ILE A 140 -1.51 -5.58 -4.05
C ILE A 140 -0.49 -4.57 -4.61
N SER A 141 0.79 -4.93 -4.66
CA SER A 141 1.83 -4.05 -5.25
C SER A 141 1.50 -3.71 -6.70
N GLN A 142 1.04 -4.68 -7.48
CA GLN A 142 0.66 -4.47 -8.87
C GLN A 142 -0.57 -3.55 -9.00
N VAL A 143 -1.61 -3.75 -8.20
CA VAL A 143 -2.79 -2.85 -8.18
C VAL A 143 -2.36 -1.43 -7.84
N LEU A 144 -1.57 -1.24 -6.79
CA LEU A 144 -1.11 0.09 -6.38
C LEU A 144 -0.20 0.78 -7.41
N SER A 145 0.44 0.03 -8.29
CA SER A 145 1.22 0.59 -9.41
C SER A 145 0.35 0.97 -10.62
N LEU A 146 -0.83 0.35 -10.77
CA LEU A 146 -1.71 0.55 -11.93
C LEU A 146 -2.88 1.49 -11.65
N VAL A 147 -3.49 1.40 -10.47
CA VAL A 147 -4.69 2.15 -10.10
C VAL A 147 -4.54 3.69 -10.12
N PRO A 148 -3.35 4.30 -9.93
CA PRO A 148 -3.19 5.74 -10.07
C PRO A 148 -3.54 6.30 -11.46
N ALA A 149 -3.53 5.45 -12.49
CA ALA A 149 -3.94 5.83 -13.85
C ALA A 149 -5.47 5.91 -14.01
N GLU A 150 -6.25 5.34 -13.05
CA GLU A 150 -7.70 5.39 -13.11
C GLU A 150 -8.24 6.75 -12.69
N THR A 151 -9.14 7.27 -13.52
CA THR A 151 -9.71 8.61 -13.33
C THR A 151 -10.37 8.74 -11.95
N GLY A 152 -9.94 9.74 -11.20
CA GLY A 152 -10.51 10.09 -9.90
C GLY A 152 -9.95 9.30 -8.71
N TRP A 153 -9.14 8.26 -8.91
CA TRP A 153 -8.59 7.48 -7.79
C TRP A 153 -7.75 8.34 -6.85
N LEU A 154 -6.87 9.20 -7.36
CA LEU A 154 -6.02 10.08 -6.55
C LEU A 154 -6.81 11.05 -5.65
N SER A 155 -8.06 11.34 -6.01
CA SER A 155 -8.95 12.18 -5.18
C SER A 155 -9.68 11.41 -4.08
N THR A 156 -9.66 10.09 -4.11
CA THR A 156 -10.27 9.23 -3.08
C THR A 156 -9.43 9.23 -1.80
N GLU A 157 -10.03 8.80 -0.68
CA GLU A 157 -9.28 8.61 0.57
C GLU A 157 -8.18 7.55 0.43
N GLN A 158 -8.43 6.50 -0.37
CA GLN A 158 -7.44 5.48 -0.69
C GLN A 158 -6.28 6.07 -1.50
N GLY A 159 -6.58 6.83 -2.55
CA GLY A 159 -5.55 7.50 -3.35
C GLY A 159 -4.68 8.44 -2.51
N LYS A 160 -5.29 9.28 -1.68
CA LYS A 160 -4.57 10.15 -0.74
C LYS A 160 -3.72 9.35 0.26
N PHE A 161 -4.26 8.22 0.75
CA PHE A 161 -3.53 7.36 1.67
C PHE A 161 -2.23 6.85 1.04
N PHE A 162 -2.27 6.32 -0.18
CA PHE A 162 -1.08 5.75 -0.85
C PHE A 162 -0.16 6.80 -1.46
N SER A 163 -0.66 7.99 -1.80
CA SER A 163 0.16 9.10 -2.31
C SER A 163 0.81 9.97 -1.22
N ALA A 164 0.53 9.71 0.05
CA ALA A 164 1.06 10.48 1.17
C ALA A 164 2.56 10.25 1.42
N THR A 165 3.21 9.31 0.75
CA THR A 165 4.65 9.03 0.90
C THR A 165 5.32 8.76 -0.45
N MET A 166 6.65 8.82 -0.46
CA MET A 166 7.50 8.44 -1.59
C MET A 166 7.46 6.94 -1.92
N PHE A 167 6.71 6.14 -1.16
CA PHE A 167 6.57 4.69 -1.34
C PHE A 167 5.12 4.31 -1.65
N PRO A 168 4.69 4.42 -2.92
CA PRO A 168 3.28 4.23 -3.30
C PRO A 168 2.80 2.78 -3.25
N ASN A 169 3.69 1.80 -3.14
CA ASN A 169 3.38 0.38 -3.16
C ASN A 169 4.26 -0.44 -2.18
N LEU A 170 4.05 -1.77 -2.16
CA LEU A 170 4.73 -2.65 -1.21
C LEU A 170 6.20 -2.95 -1.55
N GLU A 171 6.75 -2.46 -2.66
CA GLU A 171 8.13 -2.76 -3.08
C GLU A 171 9.17 -2.28 -2.06
N VAL A 172 8.87 -1.21 -1.33
CA VAL A 172 9.74 -0.73 -0.25
C VAL A 172 10.03 -1.82 0.77
N THR A 173 9.08 -2.73 1.04
CA THR A 173 9.26 -3.82 2.00
C THR A 173 10.37 -4.81 1.59
N LEU A 174 10.73 -4.85 0.29
CA LEU A 174 11.84 -5.67 -0.21
C LEU A 174 13.21 -5.16 0.25
N ARG A 175 13.28 -3.92 0.72
CA ARG A 175 14.50 -3.30 1.28
C ARG A 175 14.74 -3.68 2.74
N PHE A 176 13.79 -4.39 3.37
CA PHE A 176 13.84 -4.79 4.78
C PHE A 176 13.87 -6.32 4.91
N PRO A 177 14.42 -6.84 6.03
CA PRO A 177 14.34 -8.27 6.31
C PRO A 177 12.90 -8.76 6.29
N LYS A 178 12.69 -9.97 5.75
CA LYS A 178 11.37 -10.61 5.78
C LYS A 178 11.00 -10.90 7.24
N THR A 179 9.86 -10.38 7.66
CA THR A 179 9.27 -10.69 8.98
C THR A 179 8.31 -11.86 8.86
N SER A 180 7.81 -12.37 9.99
CA SER A 180 6.73 -13.37 10.03
C SER A 180 5.37 -12.80 9.60
N GLU A 181 5.28 -11.48 9.48
CA GLU A 181 4.08 -10.80 9.01
C GLU A 181 4.04 -10.72 7.47
N SER A 182 2.83 -10.51 6.92
CA SER A 182 2.67 -10.22 5.50
C SER A 182 3.35 -8.89 5.13
N ARG A 183 3.80 -8.77 3.87
CA ARG A 183 4.37 -7.50 3.35
C ARG A 183 3.39 -6.34 3.47
N TRP A 184 2.10 -6.61 3.33
CA TRP A 184 1.07 -5.60 3.56
C TRP A 184 1.14 -5.01 4.97
N LYS A 185 1.23 -5.82 6.01
CA LYS A 185 1.36 -5.34 7.40
C LYS A 185 2.69 -4.61 7.63
N GLN A 186 3.77 -5.16 7.08
CA GLN A 186 5.08 -4.52 7.13
C GLN A 186 5.06 -3.14 6.46
N TYR A 187 4.41 -3.03 5.30
CA TYR A 187 4.23 -1.76 4.60
C TYR A 187 3.49 -0.73 5.45
N LEU A 188 2.40 -1.09 6.11
CA LEU A 188 1.67 -0.17 6.99
C LEU A 188 2.55 0.38 8.11
N SER A 189 3.38 -0.47 8.74
CA SER A 189 4.32 -0.04 9.78
C SER A 189 5.44 0.87 9.24
N ILE A 190 5.96 0.58 8.04
CA ILE A 190 6.95 1.42 7.37
C ILE A 190 6.35 2.78 7.01
N ARG A 191 5.15 2.78 6.41
CA ARG A 191 4.47 3.97 5.96
C ARG A 191 4.24 4.99 7.09
N GLU A 192 3.82 4.54 8.27
CA GLU A 192 3.61 5.41 9.43
C GLU A 192 4.89 6.16 9.80
N LYS A 193 6.03 5.48 9.79
CA LYS A 193 7.34 6.09 10.04
C LYS A 193 7.81 6.98 8.89
N ALA A 194 7.57 6.54 7.64
CA ALA A 194 7.93 7.28 6.44
C ALA A 194 7.28 8.67 6.40
N ILE A 195 5.99 8.77 6.75
CA ILE A 195 5.29 10.07 6.84
C ILE A 195 6.04 11.04 7.76
N ALA A 196 6.41 10.60 8.96
CA ALA A 196 7.10 11.47 9.92
C ALA A 196 8.50 11.89 9.43
N ILE A 197 9.22 10.99 8.74
CA ILE A 197 10.52 11.30 8.14
C ILE A 197 10.36 12.31 7.00
N GLU A 198 9.40 12.13 6.13
CA GLU A 198 9.16 13.02 5.00
C GLU A 198 8.64 14.40 5.42
N GLU A 199 7.82 14.49 6.47
CA GLU A 199 7.45 15.76 7.09
C GLU A 199 8.67 16.52 7.61
N PHE A 200 9.63 15.79 8.21
CA PHE A 200 10.89 16.39 8.64
C PHE A 200 11.74 16.84 7.43
N PHE A 201 11.85 16.04 6.38
CA PHE A 201 12.56 16.43 5.15
C PHE A 201 11.95 17.69 4.52
N ALA A 202 10.63 17.75 4.46
CA ALA A 202 9.92 18.91 3.95
C ALA A 202 10.21 20.16 4.78
N ALA A 203 10.10 20.08 6.11
CA ALA A 203 10.29 21.21 7.00
C ALA A 203 11.73 21.73 7.04
N GLN A 204 12.72 20.83 6.95
CA GLN A 204 14.12 21.19 7.18
C GLN A 204 14.95 21.37 5.91
N TYR A 205 14.57 20.73 4.78
CA TYR A 205 15.41 20.68 3.57
C TYR A 205 14.67 21.07 2.29
N LEU A 206 13.43 20.54 2.07
CA LEU A 206 12.81 20.53 0.74
C LEU A 206 11.66 21.53 0.56
N SER A 207 10.96 21.93 1.58
CA SER A 207 9.62 22.53 1.61
C SER A 207 8.48 21.52 1.40
N VAL A 208 7.29 21.87 1.88
CA VAL A 208 6.08 21.04 1.75
C VAL A 208 5.66 20.97 0.28
N GLU A 209 5.69 22.11 -0.41
CA GLU A 209 5.25 22.24 -1.80
C GLU A 209 6.14 21.41 -2.74
N LEU A 210 7.46 21.45 -2.57
CA LEU A 210 8.37 20.64 -3.38
C LEU A 210 8.20 19.16 -3.05
N MET A 211 8.04 18.78 -1.77
CA MET A 211 7.84 17.39 -1.37
C MET A 211 6.57 16.80 -1.99
N ASP A 212 5.48 17.57 -2.05
CA ASP A 212 4.22 17.14 -2.70
C ASP A 212 4.39 16.94 -4.20
N VAL A 213 5.18 17.80 -4.87
CA VAL A 213 5.53 17.60 -6.28
C VAL A 213 6.31 16.30 -6.48
N LEU A 214 7.34 16.07 -5.68
CA LEU A 214 8.18 14.87 -5.79
C LEU A 214 7.38 13.58 -5.51
N ARG A 215 6.47 13.58 -4.53
CA ARG A 215 5.55 12.47 -4.26
C ARG A 215 4.65 12.19 -5.46
N SER A 216 4.07 13.23 -6.05
CA SER A 216 3.21 13.10 -7.24
C SER A 216 3.96 12.53 -8.43
N GLU A 217 5.22 12.93 -8.64
CA GLU A 217 6.07 12.40 -9.71
C GLU A 217 6.40 10.91 -9.50
N VAL A 218 6.73 10.52 -8.27
CA VAL A 218 6.97 9.11 -7.93
C VAL A 218 5.71 8.29 -8.12
N GLN A 219 4.55 8.81 -7.71
CA GLN A 219 3.26 8.14 -7.83
C GLN A 219 2.86 7.90 -9.29
N SER A 220 3.07 8.91 -10.15
CA SER A 220 2.75 8.80 -11.58
C SER A 220 3.82 8.10 -12.40
N GLY A 221 5.04 7.98 -11.87
CA GLY A 221 6.21 7.54 -12.63
C GLY A 221 6.67 8.55 -13.71
N GLN A 222 6.10 9.75 -13.71
CA GLN A 222 6.41 10.81 -14.68
C GLN A 222 7.14 11.95 -13.96
N TYR A 223 8.39 12.15 -14.32
CA TYR A 223 9.25 13.17 -13.73
C TYR A 223 9.35 14.38 -14.65
N ARG A 224 9.32 15.59 -14.08
CA ARG A 224 9.49 16.85 -14.83
C ARG A 224 10.85 16.92 -15.53
N SER A 225 11.91 16.39 -14.88
CA SER A 225 13.25 16.34 -15.44
C SER A 225 14.05 15.15 -14.92
N MET A 226 15.22 14.90 -15.55
CA MET A 226 16.18 13.90 -15.06
C MET A 226 16.72 14.26 -13.67
N LEU A 227 16.75 15.56 -13.34
CA LEU A 227 17.22 16.04 -12.06
C LEU A 227 16.20 15.72 -10.96
N HIS A 228 14.90 15.95 -11.20
CA HIS A 228 13.82 15.52 -10.32
C HIS A 228 13.87 14.02 -10.07
N GLN A 229 14.00 13.21 -11.13
CA GLN A 229 14.12 11.76 -10.99
C GLN A 229 15.33 11.35 -10.12
N LYS A 230 16.47 12.02 -10.30
CA LYS A 230 17.68 11.76 -9.49
C LYS A 230 17.45 12.10 -8.03
N ILE A 231 16.86 13.27 -7.75
CA ILE A 231 16.54 13.69 -6.39
C ILE A 231 15.56 12.70 -5.71
N CYS A 232 14.48 12.29 -6.37
CA CYS A 232 13.55 11.31 -5.85
C CYS A 232 14.26 9.99 -5.46
N ARG A 233 15.15 9.49 -6.33
CA ARG A 233 15.93 8.25 -6.04
C ARG A 233 16.85 8.41 -4.84
N ILE A 234 17.52 9.57 -4.69
CA ILE A 234 18.39 9.83 -3.54
C ILE A 234 17.55 9.93 -2.27
N LEU A 235 16.44 10.67 -2.31
CA LEU A 235 15.52 10.80 -1.17
C LEU A 235 14.99 9.44 -0.70
N GLN A 236 14.48 8.62 -1.60
CA GLN A 236 14.04 7.27 -1.26
C GLN A 236 15.15 6.41 -0.65
N ALA A 237 16.40 6.55 -1.15
CA ALA A 237 17.54 5.81 -0.59
C ALA A 237 17.90 6.29 0.82
N VAL A 238 17.91 7.60 1.05
CA VAL A 238 18.14 8.21 2.37
C VAL A 238 17.05 7.77 3.35
N GLU A 239 15.79 7.88 2.93
CA GLU A 239 14.64 7.52 3.75
C GLU A 239 14.65 6.03 4.15
N VAL A 240 15.00 5.12 3.23
CA VAL A 240 15.16 3.69 3.56
C VAL A 240 16.25 3.50 4.63
N ARG A 241 17.38 4.20 4.56
CA ARG A 241 18.41 4.13 5.60
C ARG A 241 17.91 4.64 6.95
N CYS A 242 17.19 5.76 6.95
CA CYS A 242 16.54 6.28 8.16
C CYS A 242 15.57 5.27 8.78
N LEU A 243 14.75 4.62 7.93
CA LEU A 243 13.78 3.59 8.35
C LEU A 243 14.44 2.31 8.87
N GLN A 244 15.67 2.00 8.42
CA GLN A 244 16.45 0.85 8.86
C GLN A 244 17.20 1.10 10.17
N SER A 245 17.31 2.36 10.61
CA SER A 245 17.95 2.69 11.88
C SER A 245 17.20 2.10 13.07
N THR A 246 17.90 1.90 14.19
CA THR A 246 17.30 1.35 15.42
C THR A 246 16.18 2.23 15.95
N ASP A 247 16.33 3.55 15.82
CA ASP A 247 15.29 4.53 16.08
C ASP A 247 15.16 5.45 14.86
N PRO A 248 14.22 5.17 13.97
CA PRO A 248 14.05 5.92 12.73
C PRO A 248 13.74 7.40 12.92
N THR A 249 13.33 7.82 14.10
CA THR A 249 12.95 9.20 14.39
C THR A 249 13.96 9.92 15.30
N ALA A 250 14.93 9.22 15.85
CA ALA A 250 15.89 9.79 16.80
C ALA A 250 16.63 11.02 16.27
N TRP A 251 16.97 11.01 14.98
CA TRP A 251 17.69 12.10 14.33
C TRP A 251 16.81 13.32 13.98
N MET A 252 15.48 13.23 14.01
CA MET A 252 14.58 14.37 13.82
C MET A 252 14.64 15.40 14.95
N HIS A 253 15.17 15.00 16.10
CA HIS A 253 15.26 15.84 17.28
C HIS A 253 16.63 16.51 17.45
N PHE A 254 17.54 16.36 16.49
CA PHE A 254 18.88 16.92 16.60
C PHE A 254 18.99 18.37 16.14
N ALA A 255 19.61 19.20 16.98
CA ALA A 255 20.27 20.42 16.53
C ALA A 255 21.63 20.05 15.92
N PRO A 256 22.07 20.69 14.82
CA PRO A 256 23.42 20.48 14.28
C PRO A 256 24.52 20.74 15.32
N PRO A 257 25.64 19.99 15.28
CA PRO A 257 26.02 19.00 14.27
C PRO A 257 25.32 17.67 14.48
N ALA A 258 24.95 17.01 13.35
CA ALA A 258 24.35 15.69 13.40
C ALA A 258 25.30 14.66 14.02
N PRO A 259 24.80 13.69 14.82
CA PRO A 259 25.61 12.57 15.29
C PRO A 259 26.25 11.81 14.12
N GLU A 260 27.44 11.23 14.34
CA GLU A 260 28.16 10.46 13.31
C GLU A 260 27.27 9.36 12.65
N ALA A 261 26.34 8.80 13.41
CA ALA A 261 25.44 7.73 12.92
C ALA A 261 24.50 8.15 11.78
N ILE A 262 24.30 9.46 11.54
CA ILE A 262 23.40 10.02 10.50
C ILE A 262 24.11 11.07 9.63
N ALA A 263 25.41 11.19 9.75
CA ALA A 263 26.19 12.19 9.00
C ALA A 263 26.04 11.99 7.47
N GLU A 264 26.03 10.75 7.00
CA GLU A 264 25.86 10.46 5.56
C GLU A 264 24.48 10.84 5.02
N GLU A 265 23.42 10.62 5.79
CA GLU A 265 22.05 11.00 5.45
C GLU A 265 21.92 12.52 5.39
N HIS A 266 22.49 13.18 6.38
CA HIS A 266 22.49 14.64 6.45
C HIS A 266 23.26 15.26 5.28
N ASP A 267 24.47 14.77 4.99
CA ASP A 267 25.26 15.23 3.85
C ASP A 267 24.53 15.00 2.52
N ALA A 268 23.85 13.87 2.36
CA ALA A 268 23.06 13.58 1.17
C ALA A 268 21.90 14.59 0.98
N LEU A 269 21.18 14.94 2.08
CA LEU A 269 20.11 15.93 2.04
C LEU A 269 20.66 17.33 1.77
N PHE A 270 21.79 17.70 2.35
CA PHE A 270 22.48 18.96 2.05
C PHE A 270 22.91 19.07 0.59
N ASN A 271 23.41 18.00 0.02
CA ASN A 271 23.76 17.96 -1.40
C ASN A 271 22.52 18.11 -2.31
N ILE A 272 21.36 17.59 -1.89
CA ILE A 272 20.11 17.84 -2.60
C ILE A 272 19.77 19.33 -2.53
N VAL A 273 19.82 19.96 -1.34
CA VAL A 273 19.54 21.40 -1.19
C VAL A 273 20.48 22.23 -2.05
N ASN A 274 21.79 21.93 -2.10
CA ASN A 274 22.73 22.63 -2.96
C ASN A 274 22.37 22.48 -4.44
N THR A 275 21.99 21.27 -4.84
CA THR A 275 21.52 21.01 -6.22
C THR A 275 20.28 21.85 -6.56
N ILE A 276 19.31 21.93 -5.63
CA ILE A 276 18.10 22.75 -5.78
C ILE A 276 18.46 24.24 -5.91
N LYS A 277 19.37 24.74 -5.07
CA LYS A 277 19.84 26.13 -5.12
C LYS A 277 20.50 26.51 -6.45
N GLU A 278 21.24 25.58 -7.05
CA GLU A 278 21.92 25.79 -8.34
C GLU A 278 20.97 25.74 -9.54
N ASN A 279 19.73 25.26 -9.36
CA ASN A 279 18.75 25.09 -10.43
C ASN A 279 17.40 25.76 -10.11
N PRO A 280 17.37 27.09 -9.93
CA PRO A 280 16.17 27.78 -9.42
C PRO A 280 14.97 27.71 -10.36
N GLU A 281 15.19 27.55 -11.67
CA GLU A 281 14.10 27.46 -12.64
C GLU A 281 13.36 26.12 -12.58
N GLU A 282 14.03 25.05 -12.14
CA GLU A 282 13.43 23.71 -11.98
C GLU A 282 12.71 23.55 -10.64
N PHE A 283 13.11 24.28 -9.59
CA PHE A 283 12.62 24.14 -8.21
C PHE A 283 11.98 25.41 -7.67
N THR A 284 11.08 26.00 -8.42
CA THR A 284 10.40 27.25 -8.07
C THR A 284 9.62 27.15 -6.76
N GLU A 285 9.04 25.96 -6.47
CA GLU A 285 8.31 25.67 -5.24
C GLU A 285 9.21 25.81 -4.01
N TRP A 286 10.46 25.33 -4.10
CA TRP A 286 11.41 25.47 -3.01
C TRP A 286 11.87 26.93 -2.82
N HIS A 287 12.24 27.60 -3.91
CA HIS A 287 12.79 28.96 -3.86
C HIS A 287 11.78 29.99 -3.33
N SER A 288 10.49 29.71 -3.44
CA SER A 288 9.40 30.56 -2.89
C SER A 288 8.97 30.17 -1.48
N SER A 289 9.58 29.15 -0.87
CA SER A 289 9.20 28.61 0.41
C SER A 289 9.94 29.24 1.60
N SER A 290 9.37 29.11 2.79
CA SER A 290 10.03 29.49 4.04
C SER A 290 11.26 28.61 4.34
N THR A 291 11.30 27.37 3.85
CA THR A 291 12.45 26.48 4.00
C THR A 291 13.68 27.04 3.28
N ALA A 292 13.51 27.69 2.13
CA ALA A 292 14.61 28.32 1.40
C ALA A 292 15.27 29.46 2.20
N GLU A 293 14.51 30.15 3.05
CA GLU A 293 15.04 31.22 3.91
C GLU A 293 16.06 30.68 4.92
N LEU A 294 15.93 29.43 5.37
CA LEU A 294 16.90 28.78 6.28
C LEU A 294 18.29 28.67 5.63
N TYR A 295 18.33 28.53 4.30
CA TYR A 295 19.55 28.34 3.52
C TYR A 295 20.03 29.61 2.80
N ASN A 296 19.19 30.63 2.76
CA ASN A 296 19.49 31.96 2.20
C ASN A 296 19.08 33.04 3.20
N PRO A 297 19.71 33.08 4.39
CA PRO A 297 19.38 34.10 5.36
C PRO A 297 19.56 35.49 4.74
N PRO A 298 18.67 36.45 5.02
CA PRO A 298 18.79 37.79 4.50
C PRO A 298 20.13 38.36 4.91
N VAL A 299 20.93 38.73 3.90
CA VAL A 299 22.20 39.41 4.15
C VAL A 299 21.88 40.79 4.70
N PHE A 300 22.32 41.04 5.93
CA PHE A 300 22.16 42.34 6.49
C PHE A 300 23.06 43.32 5.72
N GLU A 301 22.47 44.13 4.84
CA GLU A 301 23.15 45.26 4.23
C GLU A 301 23.08 46.45 5.14
N ASN A 302 24.22 46.86 5.65
CA ASN A 302 24.36 48.10 6.40
C ASN A 302 24.24 49.28 5.46
N LYS A 303 23.00 49.73 5.15
CA LYS A 303 22.76 50.91 4.33
C LYS A 303 22.92 52.18 5.19
N LYS A 304 23.59 53.20 4.63
CA LYS A 304 23.78 54.52 5.29
C LYS A 304 22.49 55.18 5.76
N GLU A 305 21.36 54.69 5.30
CA GLU A 305 20.02 55.19 5.63
C GLU A 305 19.36 54.45 6.81
N SER A 306 19.92 53.34 7.29
CA SER A 306 19.43 52.65 8.47
C SER A 306 19.78 53.45 9.74
N LYS A 307 18.74 53.95 10.42
CA LYS A 307 18.88 54.69 11.68
C LYS A 307 19.21 53.72 12.81
N GLY A 308 20.44 53.26 12.93
CA GLY A 308 20.90 52.40 14.02
C GLY A 308 22.42 52.44 14.14
N PHE A 309 22.92 52.44 15.38
CA PHE A 309 24.36 52.28 15.65
C PHE A 309 24.70 50.80 15.59
N TRP A 310 25.66 50.46 14.73
CA TRP A 310 26.14 49.11 14.54
C TRP A 310 27.62 49.10 14.91
N PHE A 311 27.98 48.30 15.92
CA PHE A 311 29.35 48.08 16.34
C PHE A 311 29.93 46.84 15.70
#